data_a9a35446352e190dc31d175b13a50c09
#
_entry.id   a9a35446352e190dc31d175b13a50c09
#
_cell.length_a   1.000
_cell.length_b   1.000
_cell.length_c   1.000
_cell.angle_alpha   90.00
_cell.angle_beta   90.00
_cell.angle_gamma   90.00
#
_symmetry.space_group_name_H-M   'P 1'
#
loop_
_entity.id
_entity.type
_entity.pdbx_description
1 polymer ?
#
loop_
_entity_poly.entity_id
_entity_poly.type
_entity_poly.pdbx_seq_one_letter_code
_entity_poly.pdbx_strand_id
1 'polypeptide(L)'
;MRAVIFDLWDTLVDYDVERSRATERRIAERLGLEPEAFHARWREGRNERDAGTLADSFRAVGATAELVPELVEIRHDSFREICVPRPGAIETLHELRRRGLKLGLISVCSEEVALLWDETPFVGLFDSTVFSCSVGLRKPDPAIYQLALDELGVEPAEAVFVGDGANDELAGAERVGMRAVLILRPGQDEPYWEEARGWQPRVNSIPQVLELLDE
;
A
#
# COMPACT_ATOMS: atom_id res chain seq x y z
N MET A 1 19.76 11.22 -7.77
CA MET A 1 18.76 10.42 -7.03
C MET A 1 19.45 9.20 -6.43
N ARG A 2 19.13 8.80 -5.18
CA ARG A 2 19.75 7.64 -4.50
C ARG A 2 18.72 6.59 -4.09
N ALA A 3 17.44 6.98 -3.96
CA ALA A 3 16.38 6.06 -3.59
C ALA A 3 15.08 6.34 -4.33
N VAL A 4 14.28 5.28 -4.53
CA VAL A 4 12.88 5.36 -4.95
C VAL A 4 12.04 4.63 -3.91
N ILE A 5 11.04 5.31 -3.37
CA ILE A 5 10.11 4.77 -2.38
C ILE A 5 8.73 4.65 -3.04
N PHE A 6 8.15 3.47 -3.00
CA PHE A 6 6.85 3.19 -3.61
C PHE A 6 5.76 3.05 -2.55
N ASP A 7 4.55 3.47 -2.88
CA ASP A 7 3.35 2.91 -2.30
C ASP A 7 3.07 1.51 -2.88
N LEU A 8 2.16 0.75 -2.28
CA LEU A 8 1.80 -0.60 -2.71
C LEU A 8 0.52 -0.62 -3.54
N TRP A 9 -0.62 -0.26 -2.90
CA TRP A 9 -1.94 -0.42 -3.50
C TRP A 9 -2.22 0.64 -4.56
N ASP A 10 -2.78 0.20 -5.70
CA ASP A 10 -2.99 1.06 -6.87
C ASP A 10 -1.72 1.74 -7.42
N THR A 11 -0.56 1.31 -6.90
CA THR A 11 0.78 1.71 -7.34
C THR A 11 1.55 0.53 -7.93
N LEU A 12 1.96 -0.43 -7.12
CA LEU A 12 2.65 -1.66 -7.55
C LEU A 12 1.71 -2.85 -7.75
N VAL A 13 0.55 -2.81 -7.08
CA VAL A 13 -0.52 -3.82 -7.12
C VAL A 13 -1.84 -3.09 -7.33
N ASP A 14 -2.68 -3.57 -8.24
CA ASP A 14 -4.03 -3.03 -8.42
C ASP A 14 -4.94 -3.49 -7.28
N TYR A 15 -5.64 -2.55 -6.61
CA TYR A 15 -6.62 -2.91 -5.60
C TYR A 15 -7.91 -3.40 -6.26
N ASP A 16 -8.15 -4.70 -6.17
CA ASP A 16 -9.36 -5.34 -6.71
C ASP A 16 -10.55 -5.15 -5.76
N VAL A 17 -11.37 -4.13 -6.03
CA VAL A 17 -12.57 -3.80 -5.24
C VAL A 17 -13.56 -4.95 -5.23
N GLU A 18 -13.75 -5.64 -6.36
CA GLU A 18 -14.73 -6.72 -6.46
C GLU A 18 -14.31 -7.94 -5.62
N ARG A 19 -13.04 -8.32 -5.65
CA ARG A 19 -12.50 -9.38 -4.79
C ARG A 19 -12.54 -8.99 -3.32
N SER A 20 -12.19 -7.76 -2.99
CA SER A 20 -12.30 -7.25 -1.63
C SER A 20 -13.75 -7.36 -1.11
N ARG A 21 -14.73 -6.96 -1.93
CA ARG A 21 -16.16 -7.09 -1.61
C ARG A 21 -16.61 -8.54 -1.51
N ALA A 22 -16.09 -9.45 -2.34
CA ALA A 22 -16.37 -10.88 -2.25
C ALA A 22 -15.86 -11.47 -0.92
N THR A 23 -14.65 -11.08 -0.50
CA THR A 23 -14.08 -11.46 0.79
C THR A 23 -14.93 -10.93 1.96
N GLU A 24 -15.34 -9.68 1.90
CA GLU A 24 -16.22 -9.08 2.92
C GLU A 24 -17.57 -9.79 3.01
N ARG A 25 -18.18 -10.17 1.88
CA ARG A 25 -19.43 -10.96 1.87
C ARG A 25 -19.24 -12.32 2.54
N ARG A 26 -18.14 -13.03 2.22
CA ARG A 26 -17.80 -14.31 2.85
C ARG A 26 -17.64 -14.18 4.36
N ILE A 27 -16.98 -13.12 4.82
CA ILE A 27 -16.80 -12.83 6.25
C ILE A 27 -18.14 -12.50 6.91
N ALA A 28 -18.97 -11.66 6.29
CA ALA A 28 -20.30 -11.31 6.78
C ALA A 28 -21.19 -12.55 6.96
N GLU A 29 -21.18 -13.49 6.00
CA GLU A 29 -21.90 -14.76 6.08
C GLU A 29 -21.43 -15.58 7.29
N ARG A 30 -20.13 -15.69 7.54
CA ARG A 30 -19.56 -16.39 8.71
C ARG A 30 -19.96 -15.76 10.04
N LEU A 31 -20.13 -14.43 10.05
CA LEU A 31 -20.58 -13.68 11.22
C LEU A 31 -22.10 -13.67 11.38
N GLY A 32 -22.88 -14.15 10.42
CA GLY A 32 -24.34 -14.06 10.42
C GLY A 32 -24.84 -12.63 10.26
N LEU A 33 -24.08 -11.78 9.57
CA LEU A 33 -24.40 -10.37 9.33
C LEU A 33 -24.81 -10.14 7.88
N GLU A 34 -25.67 -9.14 7.68
CA GLU A 34 -25.95 -8.65 6.34
C GLU A 34 -24.68 -8.01 5.73
N PRO A 35 -24.31 -8.32 4.47
CA PRO A 35 -23.07 -7.86 3.85
C PRO A 35 -22.83 -6.34 3.91
N GLU A 36 -23.86 -5.55 3.66
CA GLU A 36 -23.72 -4.09 3.69
C GLU A 36 -23.55 -3.54 5.12
N ALA A 37 -24.17 -4.18 6.11
CA ALA A 37 -23.97 -3.82 7.51
C ALA A 37 -22.56 -4.16 8.00
N PHE A 38 -22.01 -5.31 7.57
CA PHE A 38 -20.62 -5.66 7.84
C PHE A 38 -19.68 -4.66 7.16
N HIS A 39 -19.86 -4.39 5.85
CA HIS A 39 -19.05 -3.45 5.11
C HIS A 39 -18.97 -2.07 5.77
N ALA A 40 -20.11 -1.53 6.21
CA ALA A 40 -20.14 -0.23 6.88
C ALA A 40 -19.26 -0.23 8.15
N ARG A 41 -19.43 -1.23 9.02
CA ARG A 41 -18.62 -1.38 10.25
C ARG A 41 -17.14 -1.59 9.93
N TRP A 42 -16.83 -2.39 8.90
CA TRP A 42 -15.47 -2.69 8.46
C TRP A 42 -14.75 -1.44 7.95
N ARG A 43 -15.48 -0.56 7.24
CA ARG A 43 -14.97 0.74 6.79
C ARG A 43 -14.73 1.71 7.95
N GLU A 44 -15.67 1.80 8.90
CA GLU A 44 -15.53 2.63 10.09
C GLU A 44 -14.27 2.28 10.89
N GLY A 45 -13.98 0.98 11.08
CA GLY A 45 -12.79 0.49 11.79
C GLY A 45 -11.51 0.47 10.95
N ARG A 46 -11.43 1.18 9.82
CA ARG A 46 -10.26 1.14 8.95
C ARG A 46 -8.99 1.65 9.63
N ASN A 47 -9.09 2.77 10.34
CA ASN A 47 -7.92 3.40 10.96
C ASN A 47 -7.30 2.51 12.04
N GLU A 48 -8.14 1.90 12.86
CA GLU A 48 -7.72 0.97 13.91
C GLU A 48 -7.12 -0.30 13.31
N ARG A 49 -7.69 -0.82 12.24
CA ARG A 49 -7.18 -2.00 11.54
C ARG A 49 -5.83 -1.74 10.87
N ASP A 50 -5.65 -0.57 10.26
CA ASP A 50 -4.40 -0.19 9.60
C ASP A 50 -3.28 0.15 10.60
N ALA A 51 -3.56 0.13 11.91
CA ALA A 51 -2.62 0.34 13.01
C ALA A 51 -2.64 -0.78 14.06
N GLY A 52 -3.37 -1.87 13.82
CA GLY A 52 -3.58 -2.94 14.79
C GLY A 52 -3.67 -4.33 14.15
N THR A 53 -4.28 -5.29 14.88
CA THR A 53 -4.39 -6.68 14.41
C THR A 53 -5.73 -6.96 13.71
N LEU A 54 -5.74 -7.92 12.79
CA LEU A 54 -6.98 -8.44 12.22
C LEU A 54 -7.88 -9.08 13.29
N ALA A 55 -7.25 -9.76 14.25
CA ALA A 55 -7.98 -10.40 15.35
C ALA A 55 -8.79 -9.39 16.17
N ASP A 56 -8.20 -8.24 16.51
CA ASP A 56 -8.90 -7.18 17.24
C ASP A 56 -9.96 -6.52 16.37
N SER A 57 -9.67 -6.31 15.09
CA SER A 57 -10.63 -5.79 14.12
C SER A 57 -11.87 -6.68 13.98
N PHE A 58 -11.68 -8.01 13.94
CA PHE A 58 -12.80 -8.95 13.88
C PHE A 58 -13.60 -8.99 15.19
N ARG A 59 -12.95 -8.92 16.35
CA ARG A 59 -13.65 -8.81 17.65
C ARG A 59 -14.49 -7.52 17.71
N ALA A 60 -13.97 -6.41 17.21
CA ALA A 60 -14.67 -5.13 17.16
C ALA A 60 -15.95 -5.18 16.32
N VAL A 61 -16.01 -6.01 15.28
CA VAL A 61 -17.22 -6.21 14.47
C VAL A 61 -18.12 -7.34 14.98
N GLY A 62 -17.78 -7.97 16.13
CA GLY A 62 -18.63 -8.94 16.83
C GLY A 62 -18.24 -10.40 16.65
N ALA A 63 -17.04 -10.71 16.14
CA ALA A 63 -16.56 -12.08 16.06
C ALA A 63 -16.28 -12.68 17.45
N THR A 64 -16.68 -13.93 17.66
CA THR A 64 -16.30 -14.69 18.85
C THR A 64 -14.83 -15.13 18.75
N ALA A 65 -14.22 -15.45 19.89
CA ALA A 65 -12.82 -15.89 19.95
C ALA A 65 -12.57 -17.15 19.09
N GLU A 66 -13.55 -18.05 19.02
CA GLU A 66 -13.49 -19.30 18.25
C GLU A 66 -13.53 -19.03 16.73
N LEU A 67 -14.22 -17.97 16.30
CA LEU A 67 -14.39 -17.65 14.88
C LEU A 67 -13.23 -16.81 14.32
N VAL A 68 -12.57 -16.00 15.15
CA VAL A 68 -11.48 -15.10 14.74
C VAL A 68 -10.41 -15.79 13.88
N PRO A 69 -9.87 -16.98 14.24
CA PRO A 69 -8.85 -17.62 13.42
C PRO A 69 -9.30 -17.91 11.98
N GLU A 70 -10.54 -18.37 11.80
CA GLU A 70 -11.09 -18.63 10.46
C GLU A 70 -11.22 -17.34 9.64
N LEU A 71 -11.68 -16.25 10.26
CA LEU A 71 -11.82 -14.96 9.57
C LEU A 71 -10.46 -14.37 9.17
N VAL A 72 -9.45 -14.56 10.01
CA VAL A 72 -8.07 -14.17 9.69
C VAL A 72 -7.57 -14.94 8.48
N GLU A 73 -7.76 -16.27 8.43
CA GLU A 73 -7.37 -17.06 7.27
C GLU A 73 -8.11 -16.66 5.99
N ILE A 74 -9.39 -16.29 6.06
CA ILE A 74 -10.12 -15.76 4.90
C ILE A 74 -9.45 -14.48 4.37
N ARG A 75 -8.94 -13.61 5.25
CA ARG A 75 -8.18 -12.41 4.84
C ARG A 75 -6.82 -12.76 4.26
N HIS A 76 -6.10 -13.69 4.87
CA HIS A 76 -4.81 -14.17 4.37
C HIS A 76 -4.93 -14.76 2.96
N ASP A 77 -5.93 -15.63 2.74
CA ASP A 77 -6.18 -16.21 1.41
C ASP A 77 -6.51 -15.12 0.38
N SER A 78 -7.37 -14.16 0.77
CA SER A 78 -7.70 -13.03 -0.09
C SER A 78 -6.46 -12.22 -0.46
N PHE A 79 -5.58 -11.94 0.49
CA PHE A 79 -4.33 -11.20 0.23
C PHE A 79 -3.43 -11.95 -0.77
N ARG A 80 -3.23 -13.26 -0.59
CA ARG A 80 -2.44 -14.10 -1.51
C ARG A 80 -2.97 -14.02 -2.95
N GLU A 81 -4.30 -13.95 -3.11
CA GLU A 81 -4.93 -13.88 -4.43
C GLU A 81 -4.83 -12.49 -5.09
N ILE A 82 -4.86 -11.41 -4.30
CA ILE A 82 -4.88 -10.04 -4.83
C ILE A 82 -3.51 -9.38 -4.93
N CYS A 83 -2.50 -9.87 -4.21
CA CYS A 83 -1.16 -9.29 -4.23
C CYS A 83 -0.39 -9.71 -5.50
N VAL A 84 -0.94 -9.31 -6.65
CA VAL A 84 -0.36 -9.58 -7.98
C VAL A 84 0.30 -8.30 -8.49
N PRO A 85 1.62 -8.35 -8.80
CA PRO A 85 2.32 -7.18 -9.34
C PRO A 85 1.68 -6.65 -10.62
N ARG A 86 1.57 -5.34 -10.74
CA ARG A 86 1.21 -4.68 -12.00
C ARG A 86 2.23 -4.98 -13.09
N PRO A 87 1.82 -4.95 -14.38
CA PRO A 87 2.72 -5.17 -15.50
C PRO A 87 3.97 -4.27 -15.43
N GLY A 88 5.14 -4.88 -15.52
CA GLY A 88 6.42 -4.18 -15.47
C GLY A 88 6.92 -3.80 -14.06
N ALA A 89 6.17 -4.11 -12.99
CA ALA A 89 6.58 -3.74 -11.63
C ALA A 89 7.89 -4.42 -11.22
N ILE A 90 7.94 -5.74 -11.32
CA ILE A 90 9.11 -6.52 -10.90
C ILE A 90 10.34 -6.16 -11.74
N GLU A 91 10.17 -6.05 -13.04
CA GLU A 91 11.26 -5.69 -13.98
C GLU A 91 11.79 -4.28 -13.68
N THR A 92 10.91 -3.33 -13.37
CA THR A 92 11.30 -1.96 -13.02
C THR A 92 12.07 -1.93 -11.70
N LEU A 93 11.60 -2.66 -10.66
CA LEU A 93 12.31 -2.74 -9.39
C LEU A 93 13.71 -3.36 -9.56
N HIS A 94 13.86 -4.41 -10.35
CA HIS A 94 15.18 -4.98 -10.68
C HIS A 94 16.07 -3.98 -11.42
N GLU A 95 15.52 -3.24 -12.39
CA GLU A 95 16.30 -2.26 -13.15
C GLU A 95 16.76 -1.09 -12.27
N LEU A 96 15.89 -0.59 -11.37
CA LEU A 96 16.27 0.45 -10.41
C LEU A 96 17.42 -0.02 -9.50
N ARG A 97 17.36 -1.26 -8.98
CA ARG A 97 18.45 -1.85 -8.20
C ARG A 97 19.74 -1.99 -9.03
N ARG A 98 19.62 -2.41 -10.30
CA ARG A 98 20.78 -2.51 -11.22
C ARG A 98 21.44 -1.16 -11.46
N ARG A 99 20.67 -0.06 -11.42
CA ARG A 99 21.19 1.33 -11.50
C ARG A 99 21.82 1.80 -10.17
N GLY A 100 21.80 0.96 -9.13
CA GLY A 100 22.40 1.26 -7.83
C GLY A 100 21.49 2.10 -6.92
N LEU A 101 20.20 2.20 -7.23
CA LEU A 101 19.22 2.90 -6.39
C LEU A 101 18.74 1.97 -5.26
N LYS A 102 18.57 2.54 -4.07
CA LYS A 102 17.88 1.90 -2.95
C LYS A 102 16.38 1.93 -3.16
N LEU A 103 15.70 0.86 -2.75
CA LEU A 103 14.25 0.75 -2.88
C LEU A 103 13.57 0.71 -1.52
N GLY A 104 12.59 1.59 -1.33
CA GLY A 104 11.70 1.61 -0.19
C GLY A 104 10.26 1.30 -0.56
N LEU A 105 9.51 0.79 0.40
CA LEU A 105 8.05 0.64 0.33
C LEU A 105 7.43 1.30 1.55
N ILE A 106 6.39 2.11 1.36
CA ILE A 106 5.54 2.61 2.45
C ILE A 106 4.09 2.27 2.13
N SER A 107 3.49 1.36 2.88
CA SER A 107 2.09 0.96 2.67
C SER A 107 1.22 1.26 3.87
N VAL A 108 0.07 1.90 3.65
CA VAL A 108 -1.03 1.97 4.63
C VAL A 108 -1.89 0.74 4.44
N CYS A 109 -1.77 -0.21 5.36
CA CYS A 109 -2.33 -1.55 5.20
C CYS A 109 -2.68 -2.21 6.54
N SER A 110 -3.51 -3.24 6.50
CA SER A 110 -3.77 -4.14 7.61
C SER A 110 -2.68 -5.23 7.71
N GLU A 111 -2.64 -5.94 8.85
CA GLU A 111 -1.49 -6.76 9.26
C GLU A 111 -1.17 -7.93 8.32
N GLU A 112 -2.13 -8.45 7.56
CA GLU A 112 -1.89 -9.55 6.63
C GLU A 112 -0.84 -9.22 5.57
N VAL A 113 -0.72 -7.94 5.21
CA VAL A 113 0.29 -7.48 4.24
C VAL A 113 1.69 -7.65 4.82
N ALA A 114 1.90 -7.25 6.07
CA ALA A 114 3.19 -7.39 6.74
C ALA A 114 3.51 -8.86 7.07
N LEU A 115 2.53 -9.62 7.56
CA LEU A 115 2.70 -11.02 7.95
C LEU A 115 3.01 -11.95 6.78
N LEU A 116 2.41 -11.68 5.61
CA LEU A 116 2.54 -12.53 4.42
C LEU A 116 3.49 -11.92 3.38
N TRP A 117 4.22 -10.88 3.73
CA TRP A 117 5.11 -10.19 2.79
C TRP A 117 6.13 -11.12 2.14
N ASP A 118 6.68 -12.05 2.91
CA ASP A 118 7.67 -13.02 2.41
C ASP A 118 7.08 -14.06 1.46
N GLU A 119 5.75 -14.14 1.34
CA GLU A 119 5.05 -14.97 0.36
C GLU A 119 4.78 -14.23 -0.96
N THR A 120 5.05 -12.92 -1.02
CA THR A 120 4.75 -12.09 -2.19
C THR A 120 5.87 -12.13 -3.25
N PRO A 121 5.54 -11.81 -4.51
CA PRO A 121 6.56 -11.65 -5.56
C PRO A 121 7.56 -10.52 -5.29
N PHE A 122 7.35 -9.70 -4.28
CA PHE A 122 8.20 -8.56 -3.92
C PHE A 122 9.28 -8.89 -2.89
N VAL A 123 9.30 -10.12 -2.35
CA VAL A 123 10.27 -10.53 -1.34
C VAL A 123 11.71 -10.27 -1.78
N GLY A 124 12.49 -9.61 -0.91
CA GLY A 124 13.90 -9.30 -1.17
C GLY A 124 14.18 -8.21 -2.21
N LEU A 125 13.15 -7.54 -2.75
CA LEU A 125 13.34 -6.44 -3.70
C LEU A 125 13.53 -5.08 -3.04
N PHE A 126 13.06 -4.89 -1.82
CA PHE A 126 13.15 -3.63 -1.08
C PHE A 126 14.23 -3.66 -0.02
N ASP A 127 14.92 -2.53 0.16
CA ASP A 127 15.92 -2.31 1.21
C ASP A 127 15.26 -1.79 2.50
N SER A 128 14.04 -1.23 2.40
CA SER A 128 13.18 -0.81 3.51
C SER A 128 11.71 -1.12 3.17
N THR A 129 10.96 -1.68 4.13
CA THR A 129 9.51 -1.91 4.00
C THR A 129 8.80 -1.39 5.25
N VAL A 130 8.06 -0.30 5.12
CA VAL A 130 7.33 0.33 6.21
C VAL A 130 5.83 0.07 6.05
N PHE A 131 5.28 -0.77 6.91
CA PHE A 131 3.85 -1.10 6.97
C PHE A 131 3.19 -0.35 8.11
N SER A 132 2.12 0.42 7.84
CA SER A 132 1.44 1.22 8.88
C SER A 132 1.00 0.40 10.08
N CYS A 133 0.49 -0.81 9.86
CA CYS A 133 0.05 -1.73 10.90
C CYS A 133 1.19 -2.16 11.85
N SER A 134 2.44 -2.19 11.38
CA SER A 134 3.60 -2.59 12.17
C SER A 134 4.20 -1.43 12.98
N VAL A 135 4.13 -0.20 12.44
CA VAL A 135 4.80 0.97 13.03
C VAL A 135 3.85 1.95 13.71
N GLY A 136 2.53 1.79 13.52
CA GLY A 136 1.53 2.70 14.07
C GLY A 136 1.51 4.11 13.45
N LEU A 137 2.21 4.29 12.33
CA LEU A 137 2.28 5.54 11.57
C LEU A 137 1.53 5.38 10.25
N ARG A 138 1.01 6.48 9.70
CA ARG A 138 0.25 6.45 8.44
C ARG A 138 0.62 7.62 7.56
N LYS A 139 0.61 7.43 6.25
CA LYS A 139 0.61 8.53 5.29
C LYS A 139 -0.66 9.38 5.51
N PRO A 140 -0.61 10.69 5.50
CA PRO A 140 0.51 11.54 5.11
C PRO A 140 1.35 12.08 6.29
N ASP A 141 1.40 11.41 7.44
CA ASP A 141 2.24 11.82 8.58
C ASP A 141 3.72 11.84 8.15
N PRO A 142 4.45 12.96 8.35
CA PRO A 142 5.87 13.05 8.03
C PRO A 142 6.73 11.94 8.64
N ALA A 143 6.36 11.43 9.81
CA ALA A 143 7.13 10.42 10.53
C ALA A 143 7.28 9.10 9.76
N ILE A 144 6.26 8.69 8.97
CA ILE A 144 6.35 7.43 8.21
C ILE A 144 7.35 7.53 7.05
N TYR A 145 7.45 8.70 6.40
CA TYR A 145 8.43 8.93 5.34
C TYR A 145 9.84 9.04 5.92
N GLN A 146 9.99 9.76 7.05
CA GLN A 146 11.28 9.86 7.71
C GLN A 146 11.82 8.52 8.14
N LEU A 147 10.96 7.63 8.67
CA LEU A 147 11.35 6.27 9.03
C LEU A 147 11.94 5.51 7.83
N ALA A 148 11.26 5.55 6.68
CA ALA A 148 11.76 4.88 5.47
C ALA A 148 13.08 5.51 4.97
N LEU A 149 13.23 6.83 5.01
CA LEU A 149 14.45 7.53 4.64
C LEU A 149 15.61 7.16 5.55
N ASP A 150 15.38 7.09 6.88
CA ASP A 150 16.38 6.71 7.87
C ASP A 150 16.86 5.27 7.65
N GLU A 151 15.93 4.31 7.43
CA GLU A 151 16.27 2.93 7.12
C GLU A 151 17.06 2.79 5.81
N LEU A 152 16.73 3.61 4.80
CA LEU A 152 17.48 3.66 3.55
C LEU A 152 18.82 4.41 3.69
N GLY A 153 19.01 5.23 4.70
CA GLY A 153 20.22 6.07 4.89
C GLY A 153 20.38 7.06 3.75
N VAL A 154 19.31 7.77 3.40
CA VAL A 154 19.28 8.82 2.36
C VAL A 154 18.61 10.08 2.87
N GLU A 155 19.04 11.23 2.36
CA GLU A 155 18.38 12.50 2.63
C GLU A 155 17.09 12.62 1.80
N PRO A 156 16.06 13.35 2.28
CA PRO A 156 14.79 13.49 1.55
C PRO A 156 14.97 13.97 0.10
N ALA A 157 15.83 14.95 -0.14
CA ALA A 157 16.11 15.48 -1.48
C ALA A 157 16.78 14.47 -2.44
N GLU A 158 17.29 13.37 -1.92
CA GLU A 158 17.90 12.28 -2.67
C GLU A 158 16.91 11.15 -3.03
N ALA A 159 15.64 11.25 -2.57
CA ALA A 159 14.61 10.24 -2.74
C ALA A 159 13.42 10.73 -3.57
N VAL A 160 12.83 9.81 -4.33
CA VAL A 160 11.55 10.01 -5.01
C VAL A 160 10.51 9.10 -4.36
N PHE A 161 9.33 9.65 -4.06
CA PHE A 161 8.15 8.88 -3.68
C PHE A 161 7.24 8.69 -4.90
N VAL A 162 6.76 7.47 -5.13
CA VAL A 162 5.83 7.13 -6.21
C VAL A 162 4.57 6.53 -5.60
N GLY A 163 3.42 7.13 -5.88
CA GLY A 163 2.13 6.68 -5.34
C GLY A 163 0.94 7.11 -6.18
N ASP A 164 -0.24 6.54 -5.91
CA ASP A 164 -1.50 6.83 -6.63
C ASP A 164 -2.21 8.10 -6.13
N GLY A 165 -1.67 8.74 -5.09
CA GLY A 165 -2.17 9.99 -4.51
C GLY A 165 -3.18 9.82 -3.40
N ALA A 166 -3.46 8.60 -2.94
CA ALA A 166 -4.39 8.34 -1.84
C ALA A 166 -3.99 9.07 -0.55
N ASN A 167 -4.98 9.63 0.17
CA ASN A 167 -4.78 10.22 1.50
C ASN A 167 -3.68 11.29 1.55
N ASP A 168 -3.59 12.18 0.58
CA ASP A 168 -2.56 13.24 0.50
C ASP A 168 -1.10 12.74 0.56
N GLU A 169 -0.84 11.50 0.19
CA GLU A 169 0.49 10.88 0.34
C GLU A 169 1.58 11.60 -0.45
N LEU A 170 1.25 12.10 -1.65
CA LEU A 170 2.20 12.86 -2.48
C LEU A 170 2.59 14.16 -1.80
N ALA A 171 1.61 14.91 -1.30
CA ALA A 171 1.86 16.13 -0.52
C ALA A 171 2.58 15.81 0.80
N GLY A 172 2.33 14.64 1.41
CA GLY A 172 3.06 14.14 2.57
C GLY A 172 4.55 13.97 2.27
N ALA A 173 4.89 13.34 1.16
CA ALA A 173 6.26 13.15 0.71
C ALA A 173 6.97 14.49 0.41
N GLU A 174 6.29 15.43 -0.26
CA GLU A 174 6.86 16.76 -0.51
C GLU A 174 7.10 17.56 0.77
N ARG A 175 6.22 17.45 1.76
CA ARG A 175 6.40 18.13 3.06
C ARG A 175 7.68 17.72 3.78
N VAL A 176 8.18 16.50 3.58
CA VAL A 176 9.47 16.07 4.14
C VAL A 176 10.65 16.38 3.22
N GLY A 177 10.42 16.95 2.03
CA GLY A 177 11.46 17.37 1.09
C GLY A 177 11.81 16.34 0.01
N MET A 178 11.01 15.30 -0.16
CA MET A 178 11.13 14.35 -1.27
C MET A 178 10.51 14.94 -2.55
N ARG A 179 10.93 14.46 -3.72
CA ARG A 179 10.17 14.60 -4.96
C ARG A 179 9.06 13.57 -4.96
N ALA A 180 7.82 13.97 -5.31
CA ALA A 180 6.70 13.03 -5.41
C ALA A 180 6.22 12.90 -6.85
N VAL A 181 5.90 11.67 -7.25
CA VAL A 181 5.43 11.30 -8.59
C VAL A 181 4.09 10.59 -8.46
N LEU A 182 3.09 11.10 -9.16
CA LEU A 182 1.79 10.45 -9.28
C LEU A 182 1.89 9.31 -10.29
N ILE A 183 1.40 8.12 -9.92
CA ILE A 183 1.15 7.05 -10.88
C ILE A 183 -0.35 6.86 -11.08
N LEU A 184 -0.79 6.82 -12.34
CA LEU A 184 -2.18 6.58 -12.67
C LEU A 184 -2.49 5.07 -12.69
N ARG A 185 -3.75 4.75 -12.42
CA ARG A 185 -4.24 3.38 -12.63
C ARG A 185 -4.31 3.08 -14.13
N PRO A 186 -4.14 1.82 -14.54
CA PRO A 186 -4.23 1.45 -15.95
C PRO A 186 -5.52 1.91 -16.60
N GLY A 187 -5.40 2.55 -17.78
CA GLY A 187 -6.54 3.01 -18.56
C GLY A 187 -7.23 4.28 -18.05
N GLN A 188 -6.65 4.95 -17.05
CA GLN A 188 -7.14 6.23 -16.55
C GLN A 188 -6.26 7.39 -17.04
N ASP A 189 -6.91 8.49 -17.42
CA ASP A 189 -6.25 9.74 -17.82
C ASP A 189 -6.15 10.74 -16.65
N GLU A 190 -6.94 10.53 -15.60
CA GLU A 190 -6.99 11.35 -14.39
C GLU A 190 -6.89 10.48 -13.13
N PRO A 191 -6.33 11.01 -12.03
CA PRO A 191 -6.24 10.26 -10.79
C PRO A 191 -7.64 9.96 -10.21
N TYR A 192 -7.74 8.82 -9.54
CA TYR A 192 -8.95 8.44 -8.82
C TYR A 192 -9.22 9.39 -7.64
N TRP A 193 -8.16 9.83 -6.95
CA TRP A 193 -8.25 10.68 -5.78
C TRP A 193 -8.29 12.16 -6.17
N GLU A 194 -9.24 12.90 -5.60
CA GLU A 194 -9.45 14.32 -5.94
C GLU A 194 -8.25 15.18 -5.55
N GLU A 195 -7.62 14.86 -4.42
CA GLU A 195 -6.42 15.54 -3.90
C GLU A 195 -5.20 15.42 -4.81
N ALA A 196 -5.16 14.39 -5.67
CA ALA A 196 -4.08 14.20 -6.65
C ALA A 196 -4.36 14.85 -8.01
N ARG A 197 -5.53 15.48 -8.22
CA ARG A 197 -5.85 16.11 -9.50
C ARG A 197 -4.89 17.24 -9.83
N GLY A 198 -4.39 17.20 -11.06
CA GLY A 198 -3.42 18.19 -11.53
C GLY A 198 -1.99 17.97 -11.04
N TRP A 199 -1.73 16.91 -10.28
CA TRP A 199 -0.39 16.61 -9.79
C TRP A 199 0.60 16.38 -10.93
N GLN A 200 1.82 16.91 -10.76
CA GLN A 200 2.95 16.76 -11.67
C GLN A 200 4.25 16.60 -10.85
N PRO A 201 5.20 15.78 -11.29
CA PRO A 201 5.13 14.92 -12.47
C PRO A 201 4.20 13.71 -12.29
N ARG A 202 3.70 13.16 -13.40
CA ARG A 202 2.88 11.95 -13.40
C ARG A 202 3.31 10.95 -14.45
N VAL A 203 3.08 9.66 -14.16
CA VAL A 203 3.34 8.52 -15.06
C VAL A 203 2.10 7.65 -15.19
N ASN A 204 1.96 6.96 -16.32
CA ASN A 204 0.83 6.08 -16.61
C ASN A 204 1.17 4.58 -16.44
N SER A 205 2.43 4.27 -16.16
CA SER A 205 2.90 2.92 -15.94
C SER A 205 4.16 2.92 -15.08
N ILE A 206 4.42 1.80 -14.40
CA ILE A 206 5.60 1.67 -13.54
C ILE A 206 6.92 1.81 -14.32
N PRO A 207 7.08 1.23 -15.52
CA PRO A 207 8.30 1.43 -16.32
C PRO A 207 8.63 2.88 -16.65
N GLN A 208 7.64 3.77 -16.76
CA GLN A 208 7.88 5.20 -17.03
C GLN A 208 8.58 5.91 -15.86
N VAL A 209 8.60 5.33 -14.66
CA VAL A 209 9.40 5.85 -13.55
C VAL A 209 10.89 5.85 -13.92
N LEU A 210 11.36 4.86 -14.69
CA LEU A 210 12.75 4.80 -15.16
C LEU A 210 13.10 5.96 -16.08
N GLU A 211 12.20 6.32 -16.99
CA GLU A 211 12.37 7.42 -17.95
C GLU A 211 12.45 8.76 -17.20
N LEU A 212 11.56 8.94 -16.22
CA LEU A 212 11.48 10.18 -15.42
C LEU A 212 12.73 10.42 -14.55
N LEU A 213 13.45 9.36 -14.20
CA LEU A 213 14.69 9.46 -13.43
C LEU A 213 15.92 9.76 -14.29
N ASP A 214 15.83 9.60 -15.62
CA ASP A 214 16.88 9.88 -16.59
C ASP A 214 16.87 11.37 -17.06
N GLU A 215 15.81 12.13 -16.70
CA GLU A 215 15.66 13.57 -16.96
C GLU A 215 16.31 14.41 -15.83
#